data_5ad4f11e5f05a5c3f82d9cbe3047302b
#
_entry.id   5ad4f11e5f05a5c3f82d9cbe3047302b
#
_cell.length_a   1.000
_cell.length_b   1.000
_cell.length_c   1.000
_cell.angle_alpha   90.00
_cell.angle_beta   90.00
_cell.angle_gamma   90.00
#
_symmetry.space_group_name_H-M   'P 1'
#
loop_
_entity.id
_entity.type
_entity.pdbx_description
1 polymer ?
#
loop_
_entity_poly.entity_id
_entity_poly.type
_entity_poly.pdbx_seq_one_letter_code
_entity_poly.pdbx_strand_id
1 'polypeptide(L)'
;MYRLVLIFIFTGWMVLASKPALPALAADTDKFSVILEKVDKLVCTNPEATSQYYSPKLVIMIDDKRALLENRIKDYRQMMSELVGMKCSMARKVLAGEAGDKVGYMLVDELISVVAENVHIDERQHSVCSYMFSKEKNDWKISLEHCSSLPDYSIRPGEDALYYFHNPVY
;
A
#
# COMPACT_ATOMS: atom_id res chain seq x y z
N MET A 1 -45.15 -58.02 33.01
CA MET A 1 -45.03 -56.57 32.74
C MET A 1 -43.52 -56.23 32.64
N TYR A 2 -42.99 -56.21 31.43
CA TYR A 2 -41.58 -55.84 31.18
C TYR A 2 -41.58 -54.41 30.65
N ARG A 3 -40.90 -53.50 31.38
CA ARG A 3 -40.68 -52.11 30.92
C ARG A 3 -39.39 -52.10 30.11
N LEU A 4 -39.51 -51.84 28.83
CA LEU A 4 -38.38 -51.58 27.93
C LEU A 4 -37.87 -50.15 28.20
N VAL A 5 -36.63 -50.01 28.61
CA VAL A 5 -35.95 -48.71 28.73
C VAL A 5 -35.17 -48.52 27.44
N LEU A 6 -35.61 -47.58 26.62
CA LEU A 6 -34.96 -47.13 25.40
C LEU A 6 -33.87 -46.11 25.80
N ILE A 7 -32.58 -46.48 25.68
CA ILE A 7 -31.44 -45.60 25.85
C ILE A 7 -31.17 -44.95 24.47
N PHE A 8 -31.48 -43.66 24.35
CA PHE A 8 -31.07 -42.84 23.19
C PHE A 8 -29.59 -42.45 23.39
N ILE A 9 -28.69 -43.05 22.59
CA ILE A 9 -27.33 -42.59 22.49
C ILE A 9 -27.27 -41.44 21.50
N PHE A 10 -27.17 -40.24 22.04
CA PHE A 10 -26.86 -39.03 21.22
C PHE A 10 -25.36 -39.05 20.86
N THR A 11 -25.04 -39.54 19.67
CA THR A 11 -23.69 -39.34 19.10
C THR A 11 -23.59 -37.90 18.60
N GLY A 12 -23.08 -37.02 19.45
CA GLY A 12 -22.77 -35.66 19.09
C GLY A 12 -21.64 -35.62 18.05
N TRP A 13 -21.95 -35.34 16.82
CA TRP A 13 -20.96 -34.97 15.80
C TRP A 13 -20.40 -33.60 16.17
N MET A 14 -19.19 -33.55 16.75
CA MET A 14 -18.38 -32.34 16.80
C MET A 14 -17.96 -31.98 15.39
N VAL A 15 -18.67 -31.08 14.77
CA VAL A 15 -18.19 -30.40 13.58
C VAL A 15 -17.05 -29.47 14.03
N LEU A 16 -15.82 -29.95 13.88
CA LEU A 16 -14.63 -29.09 13.97
C LEU A 16 -14.71 -28.08 12.81
N ALA A 17 -15.26 -26.89 13.10
CA ALA A 17 -15.17 -25.75 12.21
C ALA A 17 -13.69 -25.39 12.04
N SER A 18 -13.05 -25.97 11.03
CA SER A 18 -11.73 -25.50 10.56
C SER A 18 -11.88 -24.04 10.16
N LYS A 19 -11.31 -23.12 10.93
CA LYS A 19 -11.15 -21.74 10.50
C LYS A 19 -10.45 -21.78 9.15
N PRO A 20 -10.98 -21.12 8.09
CA PRO A 20 -10.25 -21.00 6.85
C PRO A 20 -8.91 -20.32 7.21
N ALA A 21 -7.81 -21.05 7.04
CA ALA A 21 -6.49 -20.44 7.11
C ALA A 21 -6.47 -19.38 6.00
N LEU A 22 -6.28 -18.10 6.38
CA LEU A 22 -5.95 -17.07 5.40
C LEU A 22 -4.79 -17.62 4.57
N PRO A 23 -4.90 -17.61 3.23
CA PRO A 23 -3.80 -18.08 2.39
C PRO A 23 -2.55 -17.34 2.85
N ALA A 24 -1.51 -18.08 3.17
CA ALA A 24 -0.20 -17.50 3.48
C ALA A 24 0.12 -16.55 2.33
N LEU A 25 0.39 -15.27 2.66
CA LEU A 25 0.92 -14.32 1.67
C LEU A 25 2.07 -15.04 0.97
N ALA A 26 1.87 -15.34 -0.31
CA ALA A 26 2.76 -16.24 -1.00
C ALA A 26 4.15 -15.61 -1.04
N ALA A 27 5.17 -16.40 -0.74
CA ALA A 27 6.60 -16.05 -0.81
C ALA A 27 7.03 -15.43 -2.16
N ASP A 28 6.15 -15.47 -3.14
CA ASP A 28 6.36 -15.00 -4.52
C ASP A 28 6.17 -13.47 -4.69
N THR A 29 5.64 -12.76 -3.68
CA THR A 29 5.47 -11.29 -3.72
C THR A 29 6.71 -10.53 -3.22
N ASP A 30 7.68 -11.20 -2.63
CA ASP A 30 8.92 -10.57 -2.11
C ASP A 30 9.66 -9.79 -3.20
N LYS A 31 9.64 -10.27 -4.44
CA LYS A 31 10.22 -9.59 -5.59
C LYS A 31 9.61 -8.21 -5.84
N PHE A 32 8.32 -8.03 -5.55
CA PHE A 32 7.62 -6.75 -5.69
C PHE A 32 7.99 -5.80 -4.56
N SER A 33 8.08 -6.30 -3.32
CA SER A 33 8.58 -5.53 -2.19
C SER A 33 9.97 -4.98 -2.46
N VAL A 34 10.88 -5.79 -3.01
CA VAL A 34 12.24 -5.36 -3.40
C VAL A 34 12.21 -4.25 -4.45
N ILE A 35 11.27 -4.27 -5.40
CA ILE A 35 11.13 -3.20 -6.40
C ILE A 35 10.68 -1.91 -5.72
N LEU A 36 9.66 -1.97 -4.88
CA LEU A 36 9.16 -0.80 -4.14
C LEU A 36 10.24 -0.20 -3.24
N GLU A 37 10.98 -1.02 -2.50
CA GLU A 37 12.11 -0.56 -1.67
C GLU A 37 13.21 0.16 -2.48
N LYS A 38 13.49 -0.29 -3.71
CA LYS A 38 14.44 0.38 -4.60
C LYS A 38 13.92 1.74 -5.06
N VAL A 39 12.62 1.84 -5.37
CA VAL A 39 11.98 3.11 -5.69
C VAL A 39 12.05 4.05 -4.50
N ASP A 40 11.74 3.59 -3.29
CA ASP A 40 11.77 4.40 -2.08
C ASP A 40 13.15 5.00 -1.79
N LYS A 41 14.20 4.20 -1.95
CA LYS A 41 15.57 4.66 -1.75
C LYS A 41 15.98 5.74 -2.75
N LEU A 42 15.38 5.74 -3.93
CA LEU A 42 15.73 6.66 -5.01
C LEU A 42 14.86 7.91 -5.03
N VAL A 43 13.61 7.82 -4.62
CA VAL A 43 12.63 8.90 -4.80
C VAL A 43 13.09 10.22 -4.19
N CYS A 44 13.78 10.19 -3.04
CA CYS A 44 14.29 11.36 -2.34
C CYS A 44 15.79 11.58 -2.49
N THR A 45 16.48 10.83 -3.37
CA THR A 45 17.93 10.97 -3.61
C THR A 45 18.26 11.13 -5.08
N ASN A 46 17.59 10.41 -5.94
CA ASN A 46 17.75 10.45 -7.41
C ASN A 46 16.41 10.04 -8.07
N PRO A 47 15.40 10.93 -8.05
CA PRO A 47 14.05 10.61 -8.53
C PRO A 47 14.01 10.17 -10.00
N GLU A 48 14.92 10.66 -10.85
CA GLU A 48 15.02 10.25 -12.26
C GLU A 48 15.31 8.75 -12.41
N ALA A 49 16.16 8.22 -11.53
CA ALA A 49 16.53 6.81 -11.56
C ALA A 49 15.35 5.88 -11.20
N THR A 50 14.26 6.41 -10.63
CA THR A 50 13.06 5.60 -10.36
C THR A 50 12.39 5.13 -11.64
N SER A 51 12.49 5.88 -12.76
CA SER A 51 11.85 5.58 -14.03
C SER A 51 12.19 4.17 -14.56
N GLN A 52 13.36 3.64 -14.21
CA GLN A 52 13.76 2.28 -14.62
C GLN A 52 12.89 1.17 -14.01
N TYR A 53 12.15 1.44 -12.95
CA TYR A 53 11.27 0.47 -12.28
C TYR A 53 9.82 0.53 -12.78
N TYR A 54 9.50 1.53 -13.57
CA TYR A 54 8.16 1.73 -14.11
C TYR A 54 8.04 1.26 -15.56
N SER A 55 6.86 0.76 -15.90
CA SER A 55 6.50 0.41 -17.27
C SER A 55 6.34 1.66 -18.13
N PRO A 56 6.70 1.64 -19.43
CA PRO A 56 6.33 2.72 -20.36
C PRO A 56 4.81 2.94 -20.49
N LYS A 57 4.02 1.94 -20.07
CA LYS A 57 2.55 2.00 -20.08
C LYS A 57 1.97 2.28 -18.69
N LEU A 58 2.78 2.84 -17.79
CA LEU A 58 2.38 3.13 -16.43
C LEU A 58 1.12 3.98 -16.35
N VAL A 59 0.22 3.60 -15.47
CA VAL A 59 -0.92 4.43 -15.03
C VAL A 59 -0.73 4.75 -13.55
N ILE A 60 -0.77 6.03 -13.21
CA ILE A 60 -0.74 6.50 -11.83
C ILE A 60 -2.07 7.18 -11.53
N MET A 61 -2.71 6.77 -10.46
CA MET A 61 -3.91 7.39 -9.90
C MET A 61 -3.65 7.70 -8.43
N ILE A 62 -3.85 8.94 -8.03
CA ILE A 62 -3.76 9.37 -6.63
C ILE A 62 -5.11 10.00 -6.30
N ASP A 63 -5.82 9.39 -5.38
CA ASP A 63 -7.23 9.65 -5.10
C ASP A 63 -8.04 9.54 -6.40
N ASP A 64 -8.66 10.59 -6.85
CA ASP A 64 -9.45 10.65 -8.08
C ASP A 64 -8.69 11.22 -9.30
N LYS A 65 -7.38 11.51 -9.15
CA LYS A 65 -6.58 12.22 -10.15
C LYS A 65 -5.54 11.33 -10.81
N ARG A 66 -5.46 11.45 -12.13
CA ARG A 66 -4.38 10.84 -12.90
C ARG A 66 -3.11 11.69 -12.76
N ALA A 67 -2.00 11.05 -12.40
CA ALA A 67 -0.68 11.65 -12.34
C ALA A 67 0.22 11.12 -13.48
N LEU A 68 1.22 11.92 -13.84
CA LEU A 68 2.28 11.53 -14.76
C LEU A 68 3.57 11.33 -13.98
N LEU A 69 4.33 10.29 -14.31
CA LEU A 69 5.59 10.00 -13.64
C LEU A 69 6.60 11.16 -13.79
N GLU A 70 6.65 11.79 -14.95
CA GLU A 70 7.52 12.95 -15.20
C GLU A 70 7.21 14.14 -14.29
N ASN A 71 5.94 14.41 -14.04
CA ASN A 71 5.52 15.49 -13.14
C ASN A 71 5.94 15.14 -11.70
N ARG A 72 5.69 13.91 -11.26
CA ARG A 72 6.11 13.44 -9.93
C ARG A 72 7.64 13.56 -9.75
N ILE A 73 8.43 13.14 -10.73
CA ILE A 73 9.89 13.28 -10.69
C ILE A 73 10.29 14.76 -10.58
N LYS A 74 9.63 15.65 -11.34
CA LYS A 74 9.85 17.09 -11.27
C LYS A 74 9.53 17.64 -9.88
N ASP A 75 8.41 17.24 -9.30
CA ASP A 75 7.98 17.70 -7.98
C ASP A 75 8.98 17.28 -6.90
N TYR A 76 9.41 16.02 -6.89
CA TYR A 76 10.46 15.55 -5.97
C TYR A 76 11.76 16.30 -6.15
N ARG A 77 12.19 16.58 -7.37
CA ARG A 77 13.39 17.38 -7.65
C ARG A 77 13.25 18.79 -7.10
N GLN A 78 12.09 19.40 -7.28
CA GLN A 78 11.81 20.73 -6.74
C GLN A 78 11.87 20.70 -5.20
N MET A 79 11.20 19.76 -4.55
CA MET A 79 11.26 19.58 -3.09
C MET A 79 12.71 19.43 -2.62
N MET A 80 13.51 18.59 -3.28
CA MET A 80 14.93 18.41 -2.93
C MET A 80 15.78 19.69 -3.06
N SER A 81 15.40 20.60 -3.97
CA SER A 81 16.09 21.88 -4.15
C SER A 81 15.69 22.93 -3.11
N GLU A 82 14.48 22.85 -2.60
CA GLU A 82 13.91 23.82 -1.66
C GLU A 82 14.08 23.42 -0.19
N LEU A 83 14.11 22.11 0.07
CA LEU A 83 14.16 21.55 1.42
C LEU A 83 15.57 21.11 1.80
N VAL A 84 16.22 21.90 2.66
CA VAL A 84 17.57 21.60 3.14
C VAL A 84 17.54 20.39 4.09
N GLY A 85 18.43 19.43 3.86
CA GLY A 85 18.53 18.24 4.69
C GLY A 85 17.31 17.34 4.63
N MET A 86 16.55 17.39 3.53
CA MET A 86 15.35 16.59 3.34
C MET A 86 15.64 15.09 3.52
N LYS A 87 14.86 14.46 4.38
CA LYS A 87 14.86 13.02 4.61
C LYS A 87 13.46 12.49 4.36
N CYS A 88 13.39 11.46 3.52
CA CYS A 88 12.14 10.75 3.29
C CYS A 88 12.25 9.35 3.89
N SER A 89 11.18 8.91 4.50
CA SER A 89 11.02 7.52 4.90
C SER A 89 9.67 6.99 4.41
N MET A 90 9.68 5.76 3.96
CA MET A 90 8.47 5.05 3.55
C MET A 90 8.38 3.76 4.36
N ALA A 91 7.27 3.59 5.05
CA ALA A 91 6.94 2.36 5.75
C ALA A 91 5.76 1.71 5.03
N ARG A 92 5.89 0.43 4.67
CA ARG A 92 4.82 -0.33 4.01
C ARG A 92 4.49 -1.59 4.80
N LYS A 93 3.20 -1.85 4.89
CA LYS A 93 2.65 -3.12 5.36
C LYS A 93 1.89 -3.76 4.21
N VAL A 94 2.34 -4.94 3.78
CA VAL A 94 1.63 -5.70 2.75
C VAL A 94 0.33 -6.25 3.34
N LEU A 95 -0.79 -5.91 2.72
CA LEU A 95 -2.13 -6.36 3.09
C LEU A 95 -2.55 -7.58 2.29
N ALA A 96 -2.23 -7.59 0.98
CA ALA A 96 -2.49 -8.69 0.07
C ALA A 96 -1.53 -8.63 -1.12
N GLY A 97 -1.35 -9.73 -1.81
CA GLY A 97 -0.58 -9.76 -3.05
C GLY A 97 -0.55 -11.15 -3.67
N GLU A 98 -0.37 -11.18 -4.97
CA GLU A 98 -0.24 -12.40 -5.75
C GLU A 98 0.67 -12.15 -6.95
N ALA A 99 1.47 -13.14 -7.32
CA ALA A 99 2.32 -13.10 -8.48
C ALA A 99 1.97 -14.24 -9.43
N GLY A 100 1.53 -13.89 -10.63
CA GLY A 100 1.41 -14.81 -11.76
C GLY A 100 2.68 -14.81 -12.62
N ASP A 101 2.61 -15.47 -13.79
CA ASP A 101 3.76 -15.58 -14.71
C ASP A 101 4.16 -14.26 -15.37
N LYS A 102 3.19 -13.41 -15.70
CA LYS A 102 3.38 -12.17 -16.47
C LYS A 102 2.88 -10.92 -15.76
N VAL A 103 1.97 -11.09 -14.83
CA VAL A 103 1.38 -9.99 -14.06
C VAL A 103 1.28 -10.39 -12.60
N GLY A 104 1.32 -9.40 -11.71
CA GLY A 104 1.10 -9.59 -10.29
C GLY A 104 0.59 -8.30 -9.68
N TYR A 105 0.17 -8.36 -8.43
CA TYR A 105 -0.30 -7.20 -7.69
C TYR A 105 0.15 -7.23 -6.23
N MET A 106 0.17 -6.06 -5.62
CA MET A 106 0.26 -5.88 -4.18
C MET A 106 -0.72 -4.79 -3.74
N LEU A 107 -1.38 -5.04 -2.64
CA LEU A 107 -2.11 -4.04 -1.85
C LEU A 107 -1.29 -3.75 -0.60
N VAL A 108 -0.99 -2.50 -0.35
CA VAL A 108 -0.16 -2.08 0.77
C VAL A 108 -0.80 -0.93 1.54
N ASP A 109 -0.58 -0.94 2.83
CA ASP A 109 -0.77 0.20 3.73
C ASP A 109 0.57 0.93 3.80
N GLU A 110 0.58 2.22 3.42
CA GLU A 110 1.80 3.00 3.19
C GLU A 110 1.78 4.28 4.00
N LEU A 111 2.87 4.51 4.73
CA LEU A 111 3.12 5.75 5.44
C LEU A 111 4.37 6.41 4.87
N ILE A 112 4.18 7.59 4.28
CA ILE A 112 5.27 8.45 3.80
C ILE A 112 5.52 9.52 4.84
N SER A 113 6.78 9.76 5.18
CA SER A 113 7.20 10.86 6.04
C SER A 113 8.32 11.64 5.39
N VAL A 114 8.19 12.96 5.35
CA VAL A 114 9.19 13.91 4.85
C VAL A 114 9.55 14.86 5.97
N VAL A 115 10.83 15.00 6.26
CA VAL A 115 11.37 15.91 7.27
C VAL A 115 12.44 16.78 6.62
N ALA A 116 12.47 18.08 6.90
CA ALA A 116 13.48 19.02 6.43
C ALA A 116 13.99 19.90 7.57
N GLU A 117 15.26 20.31 7.50
CA GLU A 117 15.92 21.11 8.56
C GLU A 117 15.56 22.58 8.52
N ASN A 118 15.35 23.15 7.31
CA ASN A 118 15.07 24.58 7.12
C ASN A 118 13.61 24.96 7.28
N VAL A 119 12.73 24.00 7.38
CA VAL A 119 11.30 24.19 7.58
C VAL A 119 10.84 23.13 8.58
N HIS A 120 10.03 23.52 9.57
CA HIS A 120 9.42 22.54 10.48
C HIS A 120 8.29 21.79 9.74
N ILE A 121 8.70 21.03 8.71
CA ILE A 121 7.81 20.13 8.01
C ILE A 121 8.04 18.74 8.63
N ASP A 122 7.02 18.19 9.26
CA ASP A 122 6.86 16.77 9.55
C ASP A 122 5.57 16.36 8.85
N GLU A 123 5.65 16.27 7.51
CA GLU A 123 4.50 15.81 6.73
C GLU A 123 4.47 14.29 6.74
N ARG A 124 3.34 13.77 7.17
CA ARG A 124 3.02 12.34 7.13
C ARG A 124 1.79 12.15 6.27
N GLN A 125 1.94 11.35 5.23
CA GLN A 125 0.83 10.92 4.40
C GLN A 125 0.62 9.43 4.58
N HIS A 126 -0.59 9.07 5.00
CA HIS A 126 -1.04 7.70 5.11
C HIS A 126 -1.95 7.37 3.93
N SER A 127 -1.67 6.27 3.25
CA SER A 127 -2.41 5.87 2.06
C SER A 127 -2.55 4.36 1.99
N VAL A 128 -3.62 3.89 1.36
CA VAL A 128 -3.71 2.51 0.89
C VAL A 128 -3.46 2.51 -0.61
N CYS A 129 -2.45 1.76 -1.03
CA CYS A 129 -1.98 1.73 -2.40
C CYS A 129 -2.11 0.33 -3.01
N SER A 130 -2.62 0.28 -4.24
CA SER A 130 -2.62 -0.89 -5.09
C SER A 130 -1.57 -0.73 -6.17
N TYR A 131 -0.62 -1.66 -6.22
CA TYR A 131 0.39 -1.74 -7.26
C TYR A 131 0.12 -2.93 -8.16
N MET A 132 0.15 -2.73 -9.48
CA MET A 132 0.24 -3.83 -10.43
C MET A 132 1.64 -3.86 -11.04
N PHE A 133 2.12 -5.06 -11.22
CA PHE A 133 3.41 -5.34 -11.84
C PHE A 133 3.20 -6.11 -13.13
N SER A 134 3.94 -5.76 -14.16
CA SER A 134 4.01 -6.50 -15.42
C SER A 134 5.42 -6.96 -15.69
N LYS A 135 5.56 -8.17 -16.21
CA LYS A 135 6.85 -8.71 -16.61
C LYS A 135 7.16 -8.26 -18.04
N GLU A 136 8.17 -7.41 -18.18
CA GLU A 136 8.65 -6.89 -19.46
C GLU A 136 10.00 -7.52 -19.78
N LYS A 137 10.05 -8.33 -20.83
CA LYS A 137 11.20 -9.21 -21.13
C LYS A 137 11.46 -10.13 -19.93
N ASN A 138 12.50 -9.85 -19.12
CA ASN A 138 12.84 -10.63 -17.94
C ASN A 138 12.67 -9.85 -16.62
N ASP A 139 12.31 -8.55 -16.68
CA ASP A 139 12.21 -7.67 -15.53
C ASP A 139 10.76 -7.38 -15.15
N TRP A 140 10.50 -7.30 -13.86
CA TRP A 140 9.23 -6.84 -13.36
C TRP A 140 9.23 -5.31 -13.27
N LYS A 141 8.16 -4.68 -13.77
CA LYS A 141 7.95 -3.22 -13.77
C LYS A 141 6.61 -2.89 -13.15
N ILE A 142 6.55 -1.77 -12.45
CA ILE A 142 5.29 -1.21 -11.95
C ILE A 142 4.50 -0.69 -13.15
N SER A 143 3.33 -1.23 -13.41
CA SER A 143 2.46 -0.87 -14.54
C SER A 143 1.21 -0.10 -14.12
N LEU A 144 0.83 -0.19 -12.84
CA LEU A 144 -0.21 0.64 -12.23
C LEU A 144 0.18 0.93 -10.80
N GLU A 145 -0.08 2.15 -10.40
CA GLU A 145 -0.07 2.62 -9.02
C GLU A 145 -1.38 3.37 -8.76
N HIS A 146 -2.14 2.91 -7.81
CA HIS A 146 -3.36 3.58 -7.38
C HIS A 146 -3.33 3.71 -5.86
N CYS A 147 -3.24 4.94 -5.39
CA CYS A 147 -3.20 5.28 -3.98
C CYS A 147 -4.42 6.11 -3.59
N SER A 148 -5.02 5.76 -2.46
CA SER A 148 -6.06 6.54 -1.81
C SER A 148 -5.53 7.03 -0.48
N SER A 149 -5.51 8.35 -0.30
CA SER A 149 -5.10 8.97 0.95
C SER A 149 -6.09 8.65 2.06
N LEU A 150 -5.57 8.24 3.21
CA LEU A 150 -6.40 8.04 4.39
C LEU A 150 -6.44 9.35 5.18
N PRO A 151 -7.63 9.74 5.68
CA PRO A 151 -7.72 10.90 6.56
C PRO A 151 -6.88 10.68 7.81
N ASP A 152 -6.13 11.71 8.22
CA ASP A 152 -5.44 11.68 9.50
C ASP A 152 -6.44 11.91 10.62
N TYR A 153 -6.89 10.84 11.24
CA TYR A 153 -7.79 10.88 12.40
C TYR A 153 -7.09 11.28 13.72
N SER A 154 -5.79 11.56 13.69
CA SER A 154 -5.07 12.04 14.87
C SER A 154 -5.35 13.52 15.18
N ILE A 155 -6.02 14.24 14.27
CA ILE A 155 -6.51 15.59 14.50
C ILE A 155 -7.53 15.53 15.62
N ARG A 156 -7.24 16.24 16.71
CA ARG A 156 -8.10 16.28 17.90
C ARG A 156 -9.47 16.84 17.53
N PRO A 157 -10.56 16.26 18.06
CA PRO A 157 -11.90 16.81 17.85
C PRO A 157 -11.93 18.29 18.23
N GLY A 158 -12.23 19.16 17.25
CA GLY A 158 -12.30 20.62 17.42
C GLY A 158 -11.15 21.42 16.83
N GLU A 159 -10.04 20.80 16.42
CA GLU A 159 -8.91 21.52 15.81
C GLU A 159 -9.13 21.79 14.31
N ASP A 160 -9.90 20.98 13.62
CA ASP A 160 -10.30 21.28 12.22
C ASP A 160 -11.67 20.69 11.84
N ALA A 161 -12.73 21.33 12.31
CA ALA A 161 -14.09 20.95 11.92
C ALA A 161 -14.32 21.09 10.40
N LEU A 162 -13.54 21.97 9.72
CA LEU A 162 -13.64 22.18 8.28
C LEU A 162 -13.11 20.98 7.48
N TYR A 163 -12.16 20.23 8.01
CA TYR A 163 -11.63 19.04 7.36
C TYR A 163 -12.72 18.00 7.11
N TYR A 164 -13.59 17.75 8.08
CA TYR A 164 -14.70 16.79 7.95
C TYR A 164 -15.79 17.24 6.97
N PHE A 165 -15.96 18.56 6.77
CA PHE A 165 -16.92 19.08 5.81
C PHE A 165 -16.43 19.00 4.36
N HIS A 166 -15.10 19.02 4.15
CA HIS A 166 -14.50 18.94 2.82
C HIS A 166 -14.14 17.51 2.39
N ASN A 167 -14.05 16.60 3.33
CA ASN A 167 -13.75 15.18 3.11
C ASN A 167 -14.80 14.31 3.82
N PRO A 168 -16.05 14.31 3.35
CA PRO A 168 -17.06 13.44 3.94
C PRO A 168 -16.63 11.99 3.76
N VAL A 169 -16.52 11.26 4.86
CA VAL A 169 -16.31 9.82 4.86
C VAL A 169 -17.68 9.19 4.56
N TYR A 170 -17.83 8.62 3.37
CA TYR A 170 -19.00 7.84 2.98
C TYR A 170 -18.73 6.35 3.11
#